data_4ab3efccbf94dad11416efa4d4166e40
#
_entry.id   4ab3efccbf94dad11416efa4d4166e40
#
_cell.length_a   1.000
_cell.length_b   1.000
_cell.length_c   1.000
_cell.angle_alpha   90.00
_cell.angle_beta   90.00
_cell.angle_gamma   90.00
#
_symmetry.space_group_name_H-M   'P 1'
#
loop_
_entity.id
_entity.type
_entity.pdbx_description
1 polymer ?
#
loop_
_entity_poly.entity_id
_entity_poly.type
_entity_poly.pdbx_seq_one_letter_code
_entity_poly.pdbx_strand_id
1 'polypeptide(L)'
;MFSDTHFHFHFIAERAAQEPEAMQPAEILSAMAEQDCFFGLDIGTKADDLAGRLTLADSALAHIKNPEVRQKAQDLLYFSAGIWPAVEDIKARTERVATLKNQIDAAMQADNPLFRKIIAVGECGLDRHWNKNSADGRSETDFDAALCAAERELFEMQLELARSMQLPIIVHSRDAFQETLECIENVGYDNGIIHCYSYGAAEAAAFLERGWYISFSGAITYTKKSKLAQTEELVQLVPADKILCETDAPYLAPTPFRGQSNTPLLVQHTYDFVAKMRGIETDALSAAVDANIRALFKI
;
A
#
# COMPACT_ATOMS: atom_id res chain seq x y z
N MET A 1 -7.86 -13.63 -11.87
CA MET A 1 -6.90 -12.61 -11.91
C MET A 1 -7.10 -11.59 -10.82
N PHE A 2 -5.99 -11.11 -10.18
CA PHE A 2 -6.07 -10.48 -8.87
C PHE A 2 -5.27 -9.18 -8.87
N SER A 3 -5.95 -8.06 -8.58
CA SER A 3 -5.34 -6.74 -8.38
C SER A 3 -4.57 -6.68 -7.07
N ASP A 4 -3.44 -5.97 -7.06
CA ASP A 4 -2.63 -5.72 -5.87
C ASP A 4 -2.59 -4.22 -5.57
N THR A 5 -3.22 -3.80 -4.48
CA THR A 5 -3.34 -2.38 -4.14
C THR A 5 -2.16 -1.83 -3.34
N HIS A 6 -1.14 -2.65 -3.04
CA HIS A 6 0.02 -2.17 -2.29
C HIS A 6 1.21 -3.13 -2.39
N PHE A 7 2.27 -2.71 -3.09
CA PHE A 7 3.58 -3.36 -3.08
C PHE A 7 4.69 -2.33 -3.28
N HIS A 8 5.92 -2.67 -2.88
CA HIS A 8 7.09 -1.80 -2.99
C HIS A 8 8.05 -2.34 -4.05
N PHE A 9 7.89 -1.89 -5.29
CA PHE A 9 8.62 -2.41 -6.42
C PHE A 9 10.15 -2.22 -6.30
N HIS A 10 10.57 -1.11 -5.72
CA HIS A 10 11.99 -0.85 -5.49
C HIS A 10 12.60 -1.80 -4.44
N PHE A 11 11.90 -2.13 -3.36
CA PHE A 11 12.38 -3.10 -2.38
C PHE A 11 12.40 -4.53 -2.94
N ILE A 12 11.47 -4.86 -3.83
CA ILE A 12 11.50 -6.13 -4.58
C ILE A 12 12.76 -6.17 -5.45
N ALA A 13 13.09 -5.09 -6.17
CA ALA A 13 14.29 -5.00 -6.99
C ALA A 13 15.59 -5.07 -6.17
N GLU A 14 15.64 -4.41 -5.02
CA GLU A 14 16.78 -4.49 -4.10
C GLU A 14 17.01 -5.92 -3.59
N ARG A 15 15.95 -6.65 -3.25
CA ARG A 15 16.06 -8.07 -2.85
C ARG A 15 16.49 -8.94 -4.01
N ALA A 16 15.91 -8.77 -5.19
CA ALA A 16 16.30 -9.52 -6.37
C ALA A 16 17.77 -9.33 -6.76
N ALA A 17 18.33 -8.15 -6.49
CA ALA A 17 19.76 -7.90 -6.69
C ALA A 17 20.66 -8.66 -5.68
N GLN A 18 20.14 -9.03 -4.51
CA GLN A 18 20.86 -9.76 -3.47
C GLN A 18 20.62 -11.28 -3.52
N GLU A 19 19.51 -11.72 -4.09
CA GLU A 19 19.07 -13.11 -4.18
C GLU A 19 18.99 -13.53 -5.66
N PRO A 20 20.02 -14.19 -6.23
CA PRO A 20 20.04 -14.52 -7.66
C PRO A 20 18.88 -15.40 -8.16
N GLU A 21 18.24 -16.13 -7.25
CA GLU A 21 17.07 -17.00 -7.51
C GLU A 21 15.74 -16.24 -7.47
N ALA A 22 15.74 -14.97 -7.01
CA ALA A 22 14.53 -14.16 -6.93
C ALA A 22 14.09 -13.69 -8.32
N MET A 23 12.77 -13.65 -8.53
CA MET A 23 12.21 -13.08 -9.75
C MET A 23 12.64 -11.63 -9.93
N GLN A 24 13.08 -11.31 -11.15
CA GLN A 24 13.45 -9.94 -11.48
C GLN A 24 12.21 -9.05 -11.70
N PRO A 25 12.30 -7.74 -11.49
CA PRO A 25 11.17 -6.81 -11.68
C PRO A 25 10.44 -6.97 -13.01
N ALA A 26 11.16 -7.14 -14.12
CA ALA A 26 10.56 -7.35 -15.44
C ALA A 26 9.78 -8.67 -15.55
N GLU A 27 10.24 -9.72 -14.88
CA GLU A 27 9.57 -11.01 -14.85
C GLU A 27 8.28 -10.97 -14.06
N ILE A 28 8.27 -10.23 -12.92
CA ILE A 28 7.08 -10.01 -12.11
C ILE A 28 6.03 -9.24 -12.93
N LEU A 29 6.41 -8.12 -13.56
CA LEU A 29 5.48 -7.35 -14.39
C LEU A 29 4.96 -8.14 -15.59
N SER A 30 5.80 -8.96 -16.23
CA SER A 30 5.37 -9.88 -17.31
C SER A 30 4.33 -10.87 -16.79
N ALA A 31 4.60 -11.52 -15.66
CA ALA A 31 3.70 -12.51 -15.08
C ALA A 31 2.35 -11.89 -14.65
N MET A 32 2.36 -10.69 -14.05
CA MET A 32 1.14 -9.95 -13.75
C MET A 32 0.31 -9.67 -15.01
N ALA A 33 0.97 -9.21 -16.09
CA ALA A 33 0.32 -8.91 -17.36
C ALA A 33 -0.21 -10.17 -18.07
N GLU A 34 0.55 -11.26 -18.05
CA GLU A 34 0.16 -12.55 -18.65
C GLU A 34 -0.98 -13.24 -17.90
N GLN A 35 -1.06 -13.00 -16.58
CA GLN A 35 -2.21 -13.41 -15.78
C GLN A 35 -3.39 -12.42 -15.90
N ASP A 36 -3.34 -11.43 -16.80
CA ASP A 36 -4.31 -10.36 -16.97
C ASP A 36 -4.63 -9.61 -15.67
N CYS A 37 -3.73 -9.33 -14.79
CA CYS A 37 -3.92 -8.49 -13.61
C CYS A 37 -4.47 -7.12 -14.06
N PHE A 38 -5.54 -6.68 -13.41
CA PHE A 38 -6.16 -5.41 -13.77
C PHE A 38 -5.39 -4.22 -13.23
N PHE A 39 -4.80 -4.33 -12.03
CA PHE A 39 -4.22 -3.20 -11.31
C PHE A 39 -3.06 -3.63 -10.41
N GLY A 40 -2.00 -2.85 -10.41
CA GLY A 40 -0.88 -2.95 -9.49
C GLY A 40 -0.42 -1.58 -9.04
N LEU A 41 -0.34 -1.33 -7.72
CA LEU A 41 0.05 -0.04 -7.16
C LEU A 41 1.41 -0.13 -6.48
N ASP A 42 2.42 0.50 -7.11
CA ASP A 42 3.75 0.69 -6.53
C ASP A 42 3.75 1.85 -5.54
N ILE A 43 4.21 1.58 -4.33
CA ILE A 43 4.07 2.47 -3.16
C ILE A 43 5.37 3.21 -2.84
N GLY A 44 5.26 4.53 -2.66
CA GLY A 44 6.32 5.39 -2.16
C GLY A 44 6.40 5.44 -0.65
N THR A 45 7.61 5.53 -0.13
CA THR A 45 7.87 5.61 1.32
C THR A 45 8.80 6.75 1.72
N LYS A 46 9.42 7.43 0.74
CA LYS A 46 10.35 8.54 0.96
C LYS A 46 10.01 9.74 0.10
N ALA A 47 10.29 10.92 0.60
CA ALA A 47 9.99 12.19 -0.07
C ALA A 47 10.59 12.31 -1.48
N ASP A 48 11.69 11.62 -1.74
CA ASP A 48 12.52 11.73 -2.95
C ASP A 48 12.66 10.43 -3.74
N ASP A 49 11.90 9.39 -3.43
CA ASP A 49 12.01 8.07 -4.09
C ASP A 49 11.28 7.98 -5.44
N LEU A 50 10.28 8.83 -5.68
CA LEU A 50 9.37 8.72 -6.81
C LEU A 50 10.09 8.67 -8.17
N ALA A 51 11.02 9.57 -8.43
CA ALA A 51 11.76 9.61 -9.70
C ALA A 51 12.56 8.33 -9.94
N GLY A 52 13.18 7.79 -8.89
CA GLY A 52 13.91 6.51 -8.94
C GLY A 52 12.99 5.33 -9.23
N ARG A 53 11.83 5.25 -8.58
CA ARG A 53 10.83 4.19 -8.79
C ARG A 53 10.22 4.23 -10.18
N LEU A 54 9.89 5.41 -10.70
CA LEU A 54 9.42 5.58 -12.07
C LEU A 54 10.46 5.12 -13.08
N THR A 55 11.74 5.47 -12.89
CA THR A 55 12.85 5.04 -13.75
C THR A 55 13.06 3.52 -13.69
N LEU A 56 12.96 2.93 -12.50
CA LEU A 56 13.04 1.48 -12.32
C LEU A 56 11.93 0.76 -13.08
N ALA A 57 10.70 1.24 -12.95
CA ALA A 57 9.54 0.67 -13.64
C ALA A 57 9.67 0.76 -15.17
N ASP A 58 10.06 1.93 -15.68
CA ASP A 58 10.29 2.15 -17.12
C ASP A 58 11.38 1.21 -17.66
N SER A 59 12.49 1.07 -16.91
CA SER A 59 13.55 0.13 -17.23
C SER A 59 13.07 -1.32 -17.22
N ALA A 60 12.30 -1.74 -16.23
CA ALA A 60 11.75 -3.09 -16.15
C ALA A 60 10.82 -3.39 -17.33
N LEU A 61 9.94 -2.45 -17.67
CA LEU A 61 9.06 -2.55 -18.85
C LEU A 61 9.85 -2.68 -20.15
N ALA A 62 10.95 -1.93 -20.32
CA ALA A 62 11.80 -2.02 -21.49
C ALA A 62 12.46 -3.40 -21.68
N HIS A 63 12.66 -4.17 -20.62
CA HIS A 63 13.18 -5.54 -20.67
C HIS A 63 12.14 -6.59 -21.07
N ILE A 64 10.85 -6.27 -21.05
CA ILE A 64 9.79 -7.18 -21.53
C ILE A 64 9.82 -7.23 -23.05
N LYS A 65 10.18 -8.39 -23.61
CA LYS A 65 10.40 -8.56 -25.05
C LYS A 65 9.11 -8.54 -25.86
N ASN A 66 8.05 -9.16 -25.34
CA ASN A 66 6.74 -9.19 -26.00
C ASN A 66 6.06 -7.83 -25.88
N PRO A 67 5.80 -7.11 -26.99
CA PRO A 67 5.22 -5.76 -26.95
C PRO A 67 3.78 -5.74 -26.38
N GLU A 68 2.99 -6.80 -26.59
CA GLU A 68 1.62 -6.87 -26.06
C GLU A 68 1.65 -7.05 -24.53
N VAL A 69 2.52 -7.93 -24.03
CA VAL A 69 2.72 -8.12 -22.57
C VAL A 69 3.26 -6.84 -21.93
N ARG A 70 4.22 -6.17 -22.59
CA ARG A 70 4.77 -4.91 -22.11
C ARG A 70 3.69 -3.83 -22.01
N GLN A 71 2.83 -3.71 -23.03
CA GLN A 71 1.74 -2.72 -23.01
C GLN A 71 0.76 -3.02 -21.86
N LYS A 72 0.33 -4.29 -21.70
CA LYS A 72 -0.51 -4.71 -20.56
C LYS A 72 0.17 -4.40 -19.22
N ALA A 73 1.48 -4.68 -19.09
CA ALA A 73 2.23 -4.39 -17.87
C ALA A 73 2.30 -2.89 -17.58
N GLN A 74 2.45 -2.06 -18.60
CA GLN A 74 2.39 -0.61 -18.46
C GLN A 74 0.99 -0.12 -18.08
N ASP A 75 -0.05 -0.72 -18.64
CA ASP A 75 -1.44 -0.31 -18.38
C ASP A 75 -1.88 -0.63 -16.96
N LEU A 76 -1.48 -1.79 -16.41
CA LEU A 76 -1.84 -2.21 -15.05
C LEU A 76 -1.09 -1.45 -13.95
N LEU A 77 0.09 -0.86 -14.22
CA LEU A 77 0.97 -0.28 -13.21
C LEU A 77 0.63 1.16 -12.91
N TYR A 78 0.44 1.48 -11.63
CA TYR A 78 0.19 2.81 -11.08
C TYR A 78 1.15 3.08 -9.90
N PHE A 79 1.20 4.35 -9.45
CA PHE A 79 2.13 4.79 -8.42
C PHE A 79 1.43 5.62 -7.35
N SER A 80 1.92 5.51 -6.14
CA SER A 80 1.70 6.48 -5.09
C SER A 80 3.00 7.23 -4.77
N ALA A 81 2.90 8.32 -4.04
CA ALA A 81 4.03 9.06 -3.51
C ALA A 81 3.72 9.52 -2.09
N GLY A 82 4.57 9.17 -1.12
CA GLY A 82 4.35 9.48 0.29
C GLY A 82 5.60 9.30 1.13
N ILE A 83 5.47 9.65 2.39
CA ILE A 83 6.56 9.60 3.38
C ILE A 83 6.11 8.72 4.54
N TRP A 84 6.66 7.52 4.62
CA TRP A 84 6.52 6.65 5.78
C TRP A 84 7.18 7.31 7.01
N PRO A 85 6.64 7.17 8.23
CA PRO A 85 7.11 7.91 9.39
C PRO A 85 8.49 7.46 9.92
N ALA A 86 9.54 7.58 9.12
CA ALA A 86 10.91 7.41 9.57
C ALA A 86 11.36 8.60 10.42
N VAL A 87 12.17 8.34 11.45
CA VAL A 87 12.59 9.36 12.42
C VAL A 87 13.24 10.60 11.77
N GLU A 88 14.05 10.37 10.73
CA GLU A 88 14.69 11.46 10.00
C GLU A 88 13.69 12.33 9.24
N ASP A 89 12.72 11.69 8.61
CA ASP A 89 11.67 12.40 7.85
C ASP A 89 10.70 13.13 8.78
N ILE A 90 10.38 12.55 9.95
CA ILE A 90 9.58 13.22 10.99
C ILE A 90 10.27 14.52 11.44
N LYS A 91 11.58 14.46 11.70
CA LYS A 91 12.36 15.64 12.13
C LYS A 91 12.46 16.73 11.06
N ALA A 92 12.52 16.34 9.79
CA ALA A 92 12.63 17.25 8.64
C ALA A 92 11.29 17.46 7.91
N ARG A 93 10.16 17.14 8.51
CA ARG A 93 8.82 17.00 7.88
C ARG A 93 8.43 18.10 6.91
N THR A 94 8.68 19.37 7.26
CA THR A 94 8.32 20.50 6.39
C THR A 94 9.08 20.49 5.07
N GLU A 95 10.39 20.24 5.11
CA GLU A 95 11.22 20.13 3.93
C GLU A 95 10.87 18.89 3.11
N ARG A 96 10.62 17.76 3.79
CA ARG A 96 10.27 16.49 3.17
C ARG A 96 8.94 16.56 2.42
N VAL A 97 7.90 17.14 3.02
CA VAL A 97 6.61 17.31 2.33
C VAL A 97 6.71 18.27 1.14
N ALA A 98 7.51 19.33 1.25
CA ALA A 98 7.78 20.20 0.10
C ALA A 98 8.52 19.45 -1.03
N THR A 99 9.50 18.61 -0.69
CA THR A 99 10.21 17.75 -1.65
C THR A 99 9.25 16.77 -2.32
N LEU A 100 8.41 16.07 -1.54
CA LEU A 100 7.38 15.15 -2.05
C LEU A 100 6.47 15.84 -3.06
N LYS A 101 5.94 17.01 -2.71
CA LYS A 101 5.08 17.79 -3.61
C LYS A 101 5.80 18.12 -4.94
N ASN A 102 7.04 18.57 -4.87
CA ASN A 102 7.83 18.89 -6.07
C ASN A 102 8.07 17.66 -6.95
N GLN A 103 8.31 16.48 -6.35
CA GLN A 103 8.45 15.22 -7.07
C GLN A 103 7.16 14.84 -7.82
N ILE A 104 6.01 14.96 -7.15
CA ILE A 104 4.70 14.69 -7.77
C ILE A 104 4.44 15.67 -8.92
N ASP A 105 4.62 16.97 -8.67
CA ASP A 105 4.39 18.01 -9.68
C ASP A 105 5.28 17.78 -10.91
N ALA A 106 6.55 17.43 -10.73
CA ALA A 106 7.49 17.15 -11.82
C ALA A 106 7.08 15.90 -12.61
N ALA A 107 6.68 14.84 -11.94
CA ALA A 107 6.25 13.60 -12.59
C ALA A 107 4.95 13.80 -13.39
N MET A 108 3.99 14.55 -12.86
CA MET A 108 2.73 14.87 -13.54
C MET A 108 2.93 15.70 -14.81
N GLN A 109 4.07 16.41 -14.94
CA GLN A 109 4.43 17.21 -16.09
C GLN A 109 5.37 16.50 -17.07
N ALA A 110 5.80 15.28 -16.74
CA ALA A 110 6.73 14.52 -17.59
C ALA A 110 6.09 14.12 -18.94
N ASP A 111 6.91 14.03 -19.97
CA ASP A 111 6.45 13.56 -21.29
C ASP A 111 6.09 12.07 -21.29
N ASN A 112 6.79 11.27 -20.48
CA ASN A 112 6.52 9.83 -20.36
C ASN A 112 5.14 9.58 -19.72
N PRO A 113 4.18 8.94 -20.42
CA PRO A 113 2.84 8.69 -19.90
C PRO A 113 2.82 7.84 -18.61
N LEU A 114 3.78 6.91 -18.45
CA LEU A 114 3.92 6.10 -17.24
C LEU A 114 4.13 6.99 -16.00
N PHE A 115 4.93 8.04 -16.12
CA PHE A 115 5.28 8.93 -15.02
C PHE A 115 4.10 9.75 -14.51
N ARG A 116 3.07 9.93 -15.34
CA ARG A 116 1.84 10.62 -14.96
C ARG A 116 0.80 9.74 -14.24
N LYS A 117 1.09 8.46 -14.04
CA LYS A 117 0.17 7.49 -13.38
C LYS A 117 0.30 7.51 -11.85
N ILE A 118 0.51 8.70 -11.26
CA ILE A 118 0.48 8.91 -9.81
C ILE A 118 -0.98 9.16 -9.43
N ILE A 119 -1.56 8.25 -8.64
CA ILE A 119 -2.99 8.24 -8.33
C ILE A 119 -3.32 8.32 -6.84
N ALA A 120 -2.31 8.34 -5.97
CA ALA A 120 -2.49 8.45 -4.53
C ALA A 120 -1.32 9.17 -3.86
N VAL A 121 -1.58 9.79 -2.71
CA VAL A 121 -0.57 10.18 -1.73
C VAL A 121 -0.40 9.02 -0.75
N GLY A 122 0.83 8.65 -0.45
CA GLY A 122 1.15 7.56 0.48
C GLY A 122 2.24 6.62 -0.07
N GLU A 123 2.70 5.78 0.79
CA GLU A 123 2.31 5.42 2.14
C GLU A 123 2.73 6.48 3.16
N CYS A 124 1.84 6.80 4.09
CA CYS A 124 2.08 7.73 5.18
C CYS A 124 1.18 7.39 6.38
N GLY A 125 1.46 7.93 7.54
CA GLY A 125 0.62 7.66 8.70
C GLY A 125 1.39 7.59 10.01
N LEU A 126 0.96 6.71 10.92
CA LEU A 126 1.51 6.59 12.26
C LEU A 126 1.90 5.14 12.58
N ASP A 127 3.09 4.96 13.16
CA ASP A 127 3.55 3.66 13.67
C ASP A 127 3.99 3.80 15.13
N ARG A 128 3.28 3.16 16.04
CA ARG A 128 3.59 3.09 17.48
C ARG A 128 4.16 1.73 17.89
N HIS A 129 4.39 0.87 16.90
CA HIS A 129 4.93 -0.44 17.18
C HIS A 129 6.44 -0.37 17.40
N TRP A 130 6.90 -0.82 18.55
CA TRP A 130 8.31 -1.01 18.81
C TRP A 130 8.63 -2.50 19.01
N ASN A 131 9.66 -2.94 18.33
CA ASN A 131 10.24 -4.26 18.48
C ASN A 131 11.74 -4.17 18.23
N LYS A 132 12.54 -4.56 19.21
CA LYS A 132 14.02 -4.53 19.13
C LYS A 132 14.61 -5.28 17.92
N ASN A 133 13.83 -6.15 17.29
CA ASN A 133 14.23 -6.90 16.10
C ASN A 133 13.55 -6.37 14.82
N SER A 134 12.89 -5.22 14.90
CA SER A 134 12.25 -4.62 13.74
C SER A 134 13.29 -4.07 12.76
N ALA A 135 13.01 -4.23 11.46
CA ALA A 135 13.85 -3.70 10.39
C ALA A 135 13.62 -2.20 10.11
N ASP A 136 12.65 -1.57 10.78
CA ASP A 136 12.26 -0.18 10.57
C ASP A 136 13.24 0.85 11.17
N GLY A 137 14.26 0.37 11.91
CA GLY A 137 15.31 1.20 12.47
C GLY A 137 14.91 2.08 13.67
N ARG A 138 13.65 1.95 14.16
CA ARG A 138 13.21 2.67 15.36
C ARG A 138 13.75 2.05 16.64
N SER A 139 14.12 2.90 17.61
CA SER A 139 14.51 2.52 18.95
C SER A 139 13.41 2.83 19.97
N GLU A 140 13.48 2.27 21.16
CA GLU A 140 12.53 2.55 22.25
C GLU A 140 12.44 4.05 22.58
N THR A 141 13.52 4.81 22.37
CA THR A 141 13.57 6.24 22.62
C THR A 141 12.90 7.09 21.54
N ASP A 142 12.53 6.49 20.39
CA ASP A 142 11.89 7.18 19.29
C ASP A 142 10.35 7.27 19.44
N PHE A 143 9.84 7.00 20.65
CA PHE A 143 8.43 7.14 21.02
C PHE A 143 8.21 8.19 22.12
N ASP A 144 9.11 9.16 22.23
CA ASP A 144 8.86 10.29 23.12
C ASP A 144 7.73 11.19 22.59
N ALA A 145 7.12 11.95 23.52
CA ALA A 145 5.93 12.76 23.20
C ALA A 145 6.20 13.81 22.09
N ALA A 146 7.42 14.34 22.00
CA ALA A 146 7.75 15.36 21.02
C ALA A 146 7.87 14.75 19.62
N LEU A 147 8.50 13.56 19.49
CA LEU A 147 8.61 12.86 18.22
C LEU A 147 7.25 12.32 17.76
N CYS A 148 6.43 11.79 18.68
CA CYS A 148 5.06 11.36 18.38
C CYS A 148 4.19 12.55 17.88
N ALA A 149 4.30 13.71 18.50
CA ALA A 149 3.59 14.92 18.02
C ALA A 149 4.06 15.34 16.62
N ALA A 150 5.38 15.31 16.37
CA ALA A 150 5.94 15.64 15.07
C ALA A 150 5.55 14.64 13.97
N GLU A 151 5.39 13.36 14.32
CA GLU A 151 4.90 12.32 13.41
C GLU A 151 3.43 12.56 13.03
N ARG A 152 2.58 12.93 14.00
CA ARG A 152 1.19 13.37 13.72
C ARG A 152 1.17 14.56 12.77
N GLU A 153 2.00 15.58 12.99
CA GLU A 153 2.11 16.72 12.08
C GLU A 153 2.54 16.29 10.67
N LEU A 154 3.53 15.38 10.53
CA LEU A 154 3.94 14.85 9.23
C LEU A 154 2.78 14.14 8.52
N PHE A 155 1.98 13.37 9.24
CA PHE A 155 0.81 12.70 8.69
C PHE A 155 -0.28 13.71 8.28
N GLU A 156 -0.62 14.68 9.14
CA GLU A 156 -1.60 15.74 8.84
C GLU A 156 -1.17 16.57 7.62
N MET A 157 0.12 16.91 7.47
CA MET A 157 0.63 17.60 6.28
C MET A 157 0.43 16.78 4.99
N GLN A 158 0.54 15.45 5.04
CA GLN A 158 0.30 14.58 3.89
C GLN A 158 -1.20 14.41 3.60
N LEU A 159 -2.06 14.37 4.62
CA LEU A 159 -3.52 14.45 4.44
C LEU A 159 -3.92 15.77 3.75
N GLU A 160 -3.36 16.91 4.15
CA GLU A 160 -3.56 18.20 3.51
C GLU A 160 -3.06 18.22 2.06
N LEU A 161 -1.91 17.60 1.79
CA LEU A 161 -1.38 17.47 0.44
C LEU A 161 -2.34 16.64 -0.43
N ALA A 162 -2.79 15.47 0.04
CA ALA A 162 -3.76 14.62 -0.65
C ALA A 162 -5.07 15.37 -0.93
N ARG A 163 -5.60 16.09 0.06
CA ARG A 163 -6.78 16.94 -0.09
C ARG A 163 -6.60 18.02 -1.15
N SER A 164 -5.45 18.72 -1.14
CA SER A 164 -5.16 19.79 -2.10
C SER A 164 -5.03 19.28 -3.54
N MET A 165 -4.55 18.05 -3.71
CA MET A 165 -4.40 17.39 -5.00
C MET A 165 -5.64 16.58 -5.41
N GLN A 166 -6.61 16.45 -4.53
CA GLN A 166 -7.82 15.61 -4.70
C GLN A 166 -7.48 14.13 -4.99
N LEU A 167 -6.38 13.64 -4.45
CA LEU A 167 -5.93 12.25 -4.57
C LEU A 167 -6.31 11.45 -3.31
N PRO A 168 -6.69 10.17 -3.44
CA PRO A 168 -6.79 9.27 -2.30
C PRO A 168 -5.49 9.20 -1.50
N ILE A 169 -5.59 8.90 -0.20
CA ILE A 169 -4.43 8.70 0.67
C ILE A 169 -4.33 7.24 1.11
N ILE A 170 -3.10 6.71 1.17
CA ILE A 170 -2.80 5.36 1.63
C ILE A 170 -2.19 5.47 3.03
N VAL A 171 -2.94 5.00 4.02
CA VAL A 171 -2.61 5.20 5.44
C VAL A 171 -2.01 3.95 6.05
N HIS A 172 -0.79 4.08 6.52
CA HIS A 172 -0.14 3.19 7.47
C HIS A 172 -0.64 3.52 8.89
N SER A 173 -1.18 2.54 9.58
CA SER A 173 -1.60 2.72 10.97
C SER A 173 -1.30 1.46 11.77
N ARG A 174 -0.32 1.53 12.68
CA ARG A 174 0.10 0.38 13.47
C ARG A 174 0.22 0.76 14.93
N ASP A 175 -0.57 0.08 15.78
CA ASP A 175 -0.69 0.37 17.22
C ASP A 175 -1.03 1.85 17.54
N ALA A 176 -1.68 2.57 16.58
CA ALA A 176 -1.92 4.02 16.60
C ALA A 176 -3.36 4.39 16.18
N PHE A 177 -4.35 3.50 16.34
CA PHE A 177 -5.71 3.70 15.85
C PHE A 177 -6.30 5.05 16.23
N GLN A 178 -6.32 5.36 17.54
CA GLN A 178 -6.96 6.58 18.04
C GLN A 178 -6.30 7.84 17.48
N GLU A 179 -4.97 7.89 17.49
CA GLU A 179 -4.23 9.04 16.97
C GLU A 179 -4.39 9.20 15.45
N THR A 180 -4.46 8.08 14.70
CA THR A 180 -4.74 8.09 13.26
C THR A 180 -6.10 8.69 12.97
N LEU A 181 -7.14 8.27 13.71
CA LEU A 181 -8.49 8.78 13.55
C LEU A 181 -8.56 10.28 13.86
N GLU A 182 -7.91 10.72 14.95
CA GLU A 182 -7.83 12.14 15.33
C GLU A 182 -7.15 13.00 14.24
N CYS A 183 -6.05 12.54 13.65
CA CYS A 183 -5.41 13.28 12.55
C CYS A 183 -6.32 13.39 11.32
N ILE A 184 -7.03 12.31 10.96
CA ILE A 184 -8.02 12.33 9.88
C ILE A 184 -9.13 13.34 10.18
N GLU A 185 -9.65 13.34 11.41
CA GLU A 185 -10.69 14.29 11.86
C GLU A 185 -10.22 15.74 11.86
N ASN A 186 -9.00 16.00 12.34
CA ASN A 186 -8.42 17.35 12.38
C ASN A 186 -8.31 17.95 10.98
N VAL A 187 -7.91 17.16 9.99
CA VAL A 187 -7.77 17.62 8.61
C VAL A 187 -9.12 17.60 7.86
N GLY A 188 -10.04 16.72 8.24
CA GLY A 188 -11.36 16.58 7.60
C GLY A 188 -11.26 16.07 6.16
N TYR A 189 -10.40 15.07 5.91
CA TYR A 189 -10.23 14.44 4.60
C TYR A 189 -10.43 12.93 4.69
N ASP A 190 -11.57 12.45 4.18
CA ASP A 190 -12.03 11.06 4.27
C ASP A 190 -12.04 10.35 2.91
N ASN A 191 -10.90 10.33 2.21
CA ASN A 191 -10.79 9.69 0.91
C ASN A 191 -9.51 8.85 0.82
N GLY A 192 -9.57 7.59 1.22
CA GLY A 192 -8.37 6.77 1.21
C GLY A 192 -8.56 5.34 1.69
N ILE A 193 -7.43 4.71 1.95
CA ILE A 193 -7.28 3.31 2.32
C ILE A 193 -6.55 3.24 3.66
N ILE A 194 -7.06 2.43 4.59
CA ILE A 194 -6.25 1.91 5.70
C ILE A 194 -5.62 0.62 5.20
N HIS A 195 -4.34 0.69 4.81
CA HIS A 195 -3.63 -0.44 4.25
C HIS A 195 -3.16 -1.42 5.33
N CYS A 196 -2.88 -2.65 4.94
CA CYS A 196 -2.38 -3.73 5.80
C CYS A 196 -3.11 -3.80 7.15
N TYR A 197 -4.47 -3.75 7.09
CA TYR A 197 -5.32 -3.58 8.26
C TYR A 197 -5.05 -4.64 9.33
N SER A 198 -4.73 -4.20 10.55
CA SER A 198 -4.29 -5.07 11.64
C SER A 198 -5.09 -4.92 12.94
N TYR A 199 -6.11 -4.07 12.98
CA TYR A 199 -6.99 -3.87 14.15
C TYR A 199 -8.19 -4.82 14.14
N GLY A 200 -9.08 -4.66 15.11
CA GLY A 200 -10.32 -5.43 15.25
C GLY A 200 -11.52 -4.82 14.48
N ALA A 201 -12.67 -5.46 14.69
CA ALA A 201 -13.92 -5.05 14.02
C ALA A 201 -14.41 -3.68 14.50
N ALA A 202 -14.20 -3.32 15.78
CA ALA A 202 -14.65 -2.04 16.32
C ALA A 202 -13.91 -0.85 15.70
N GLU A 203 -12.61 -0.96 15.51
CA GLU A 203 -11.78 0.07 14.88
C GLU A 203 -12.08 0.14 13.37
N ALA A 204 -12.35 -1.01 12.72
CA ALA A 204 -12.78 -1.03 11.33
C ALA A 204 -14.09 -0.27 11.12
N ALA A 205 -15.07 -0.45 12.01
CA ALA A 205 -16.35 0.25 11.96
C ALA A 205 -16.15 1.77 11.95
N ALA A 206 -15.27 2.32 12.78
CA ALA A 206 -15.01 3.75 12.85
C ALA A 206 -14.44 4.33 11.53
N PHE A 207 -13.53 3.62 10.86
CA PHE A 207 -13.04 4.01 9.54
C PHE A 207 -14.12 3.87 8.46
N LEU A 208 -14.90 2.78 8.49
CA LEU A 208 -15.96 2.51 7.51
C LEU A 208 -17.11 3.53 7.59
N GLU A 209 -17.51 3.97 8.79
CA GLU A 209 -18.50 5.04 8.99
C GLU A 209 -18.10 6.36 8.33
N ARG A 210 -16.80 6.59 8.19
CA ARG A 210 -16.23 7.74 7.49
C ARG A 210 -16.01 7.49 5.98
N GLY A 211 -16.32 6.31 5.49
CA GLY A 211 -16.24 5.95 4.06
C GLY A 211 -14.89 5.41 3.60
N TRP A 212 -13.96 5.13 4.51
CA TRP A 212 -12.64 4.59 4.19
C TRP A 212 -12.70 3.17 3.65
N TYR A 213 -11.72 2.83 2.82
CA TYR A 213 -11.48 1.47 2.37
C TYR A 213 -10.56 0.74 3.35
N ILE A 214 -10.81 -0.56 3.53
CA ILE A 214 -9.99 -1.45 4.34
C ILE A 214 -9.28 -2.42 3.41
N SER A 215 -7.95 -2.47 3.47
CA SER A 215 -7.15 -3.39 2.67
C SER A 215 -6.51 -4.48 3.53
N PHE A 216 -6.66 -5.72 3.09
CA PHE A 216 -6.08 -6.89 3.76
C PHE A 216 -4.87 -7.39 3.00
N SER A 217 -3.74 -7.53 3.72
CA SER A 217 -2.49 -8.09 3.21
C SER A 217 -2.34 -9.58 3.51
N GLY A 218 -1.24 -10.18 3.04
CA GLY A 218 -0.88 -11.56 3.34
C GLY A 218 -0.85 -11.89 4.84
N ALA A 219 -0.65 -10.88 5.71
CA ALA A 219 -0.64 -11.04 7.17
C ALA A 219 -1.96 -11.61 7.72
N ILE A 220 -3.11 -11.36 7.08
CA ILE A 220 -4.40 -11.90 7.52
C ILE A 220 -4.41 -13.43 7.53
N THR A 221 -3.63 -14.05 6.65
CA THR A 221 -3.50 -15.52 6.56
C THR A 221 -2.75 -16.14 7.75
N TYR A 222 -2.10 -15.33 8.60
CA TYR A 222 -1.40 -15.78 9.82
C TYR A 222 -2.33 -16.01 11.01
N THR A 223 -3.61 -15.78 10.81
CA THR A 223 -4.62 -15.90 11.87
C THR A 223 -4.56 -17.26 12.54
N LYS A 224 -4.33 -17.26 13.87
CA LYS A 224 -4.34 -18.47 14.67
C LYS A 224 -5.75 -19.04 14.76
N LYS A 225 -5.88 -20.38 14.89
CA LYS A 225 -7.18 -21.04 15.04
C LYS A 225 -8.07 -20.44 16.14
N SER A 226 -7.47 -20.00 17.24
CA SER A 226 -8.19 -19.35 18.35
C SER A 226 -8.75 -17.96 18.03
N LYS A 227 -8.30 -17.33 16.93
CA LYS A 227 -8.73 -15.99 16.50
C LYS A 227 -9.55 -16.02 15.21
N LEU A 228 -9.80 -17.19 14.63
CA LEU A 228 -10.51 -17.30 13.33
C LEU A 228 -11.89 -16.64 13.36
N ALA A 229 -12.69 -16.84 14.44
CA ALA A 229 -14.00 -16.22 14.56
C ALA A 229 -13.94 -14.68 14.58
N GLN A 230 -12.93 -14.09 15.24
CA GLN A 230 -12.73 -12.64 15.27
C GLN A 230 -12.30 -12.11 13.88
N THR A 231 -11.47 -12.87 13.18
CA THR A 231 -11.05 -12.52 11.81
C THR A 231 -12.22 -12.64 10.84
N GLU A 232 -13.04 -13.67 10.98
CA GLU A 232 -14.25 -13.84 10.19
C GLU A 232 -15.24 -12.68 10.42
N GLU A 233 -15.49 -12.32 11.69
CA GLU A 233 -16.31 -11.16 12.07
C GLU A 233 -15.80 -9.88 11.40
N LEU A 234 -14.50 -9.59 11.51
CA LEU A 234 -13.86 -8.43 10.89
C LEU A 234 -14.06 -8.42 9.37
N VAL A 235 -13.72 -9.53 8.70
CA VAL A 235 -13.80 -9.63 7.24
C VAL A 235 -15.25 -9.53 6.74
N GLN A 236 -16.21 -10.06 7.48
CA GLN A 236 -17.64 -9.97 7.15
C GLN A 236 -18.22 -8.58 7.44
N LEU A 237 -17.69 -7.83 8.43
CA LEU A 237 -18.08 -6.46 8.74
C LEU A 237 -17.77 -5.50 7.58
N VAL A 238 -16.63 -5.68 6.91
CA VAL A 238 -16.22 -4.76 5.83
C VAL A 238 -17.17 -4.90 4.64
N PRO A 239 -17.90 -3.84 4.23
CA PRO A 239 -18.80 -3.90 3.08
C PRO A 239 -18.08 -4.31 1.79
N ALA A 240 -18.79 -4.96 0.86
CA ALA A 240 -18.21 -5.40 -0.40
C ALA A 240 -17.66 -4.25 -1.26
N ASP A 241 -18.23 -3.06 -1.11
CA ASP A 241 -17.80 -1.82 -1.80
C ASP A 241 -16.72 -1.03 -1.05
N LYS A 242 -16.15 -1.61 0.03
CA LYS A 242 -15.09 -0.97 0.84
C LYS A 242 -13.89 -1.89 1.12
N ILE A 243 -13.87 -3.07 0.52
CA ILE A 243 -12.81 -4.06 0.73
C ILE A 243 -11.76 -4.00 -0.38
N LEU A 244 -10.49 -4.08 0.01
CA LEU A 244 -9.34 -4.22 -0.90
C LEU A 244 -8.46 -5.37 -0.43
N CYS A 245 -7.60 -5.83 -1.35
CA CYS A 245 -6.59 -6.86 -1.08
C CYS A 245 -5.25 -6.42 -1.65
N GLU A 246 -4.19 -6.77 -0.93
CA GLU A 246 -2.82 -6.40 -1.26
C GLU A 246 -1.80 -7.45 -0.84
N THR A 247 -0.56 -7.30 -1.27
CA THR A 247 0.53 -8.13 -0.78
C THR A 247 1.37 -7.47 0.31
N ASP A 248 1.61 -6.18 0.23
CA ASP A 248 2.67 -5.47 0.94
C ASP A 248 4.07 -6.04 0.58
N ALA A 249 4.22 -6.53 -0.66
CA ALA A 249 5.46 -7.14 -1.11
C ALA A 249 6.63 -6.12 -1.13
N PRO A 250 7.83 -6.55 -0.72
CA PRO A 250 8.33 -7.91 -0.51
C PRO A 250 8.09 -8.48 0.90
N TYR A 251 7.30 -7.84 1.71
CA TYR A 251 6.97 -8.23 3.09
C TYR A 251 5.74 -9.15 3.13
N LEU A 252 5.46 -9.71 4.30
CA LEU A 252 4.19 -10.36 4.67
C LEU A 252 3.70 -11.46 3.70
N ALA A 253 4.61 -12.27 3.13
CA ALA A 253 4.24 -13.38 2.26
C ALA A 253 3.14 -14.25 2.89
N PRO A 254 2.00 -14.48 2.20
CA PRO A 254 0.87 -15.21 2.75
C PRO A 254 1.20 -16.67 3.06
N THR A 255 0.41 -17.31 3.91
CA THR A 255 0.49 -18.77 4.10
C THR A 255 0.12 -19.48 2.79
N PRO A 256 0.89 -20.51 2.32
CA PRO A 256 1.96 -21.24 3.03
C PRO A 256 3.37 -20.65 2.88
N PHE A 257 3.55 -19.50 2.23
CA PHE A 257 4.86 -18.91 1.88
C PHE A 257 5.46 -18.03 2.99
N ARG A 258 4.85 -18.00 4.17
CA ARG A 258 5.33 -17.18 5.28
C ARG A 258 6.82 -17.39 5.57
N GLY A 259 7.57 -16.28 5.63
CA GLY A 259 9.04 -16.29 5.84
C GLY A 259 9.86 -16.31 4.54
N GLN A 260 9.21 -16.40 3.38
CA GLN A 260 9.84 -16.21 2.08
C GLN A 260 9.68 -14.74 1.62
N SER A 261 10.41 -14.34 0.59
CA SER A 261 10.19 -13.05 -0.07
C SER A 261 8.84 -13.04 -0.75
N ASN A 262 8.03 -12.00 -0.51
CA ASN A 262 6.72 -11.84 -1.12
C ASN A 262 6.84 -11.17 -2.49
N THR A 263 5.86 -11.44 -3.36
CA THR A 263 5.70 -10.78 -4.66
C THR A 263 4.22 -10.51 -4.93
N PRO A 264 3.87 -9.55 -5.81
CA PRO A 264 2.47 -9.32 -6.21
C PRO A 264 1.73 -10.58 -6.71
N LEU A 265 2.47 -11.57 -7.22
CA LEU A 265 1.90 -12.83 -7.72
C LEU A 265 1.30 -13.70 -6.61
N LEU A 266 1.66 -13.45 -5.34
CA LEU A 266 1.13 -14.19 -4.19
C LEU A 266 -0.16 -13.57 -3.62
N VAL A 267 -0.66 -12.45 -4.17
CA VAL A 267 -1.87 -11.78 -3.70
C VAL A 267 -3.10 -12.70 -3.74
N GLN A 268 -3.13 -13.66 -4.67
CA GLN A 268 -4.20 -14.66 -4.78
C GLN A 268 -4.49 -15.35 -3.44
N HIS A 269 -3.47 -15.67 -2.66
CA HIS A 269 -3.65 -16.34 -1.36
C HIS A 269 -4.36 -15.45 -0.32
N THR A 270 -4.19 -14.14 -0.43
CA THR A 270 -4.96 -13.18 0.38
C THR A 270 -6.42 -13.19 -0.05
N TYR A 271 -6.69 -13.13 -1.37
CA TYR A 271 -8.04 -13.22 -1.91
C TYR A 271 -8.75 -14.52 -1.50
N ASP A 272 -8.08 -15.67 -1.66
CA ASP A 272 -8.64 -16.97 -1.32
C ASP A 272 -9.01 -17.05 0.17
N PHE A 273 -8.14 -16.52 1.04
CA PHE A 273 -8.41 -16.49 2.47
C PHE A 273 -9.60 -15.58 2.82
N VAL A 274 -9.60 -14.36 2.29
CA VAL A 274 -10.65 -13.37 2.54
C VAL A 274 -12.01 -13.84 1.97
N ALA A 275 -12.04 -14.37 0.75
CA ALA A 275 -13.24 -14.93 0.13
C ALA A 275 -13.83 -16.07 0.96
N LYS A 276 -12.95 -16.97 1.44
CA LYS A 276 -13.34 -18.05 2.35
C LYS A 276 -13.97 -17.54 3.65
N MET A 277 -13.38 -16.50 4.27
CA MET A 277 -13.93 -15.90 5.50
C MET A 277 -15.28 -15.20 5.25
N ARG A 278 -15.51 -14.71 4.04
CA ARG A 278 -16.78 -14.11 3.62
C ARG A 278 -17.81 -15.14 3.16
N GLY A 279 -17.45 -16.39 2.93
CA GLY A 279 -18.31 -17.41 2.36
C GLY A 279 -18.73 -17.13 0.91
N ILE A 280 -17.84 -16.52 0.11
CA ILE A 280 -18.06 -16.21 -1.31
C ILE A 280 -16.96 -16.84 -2.18
N GLU A 281 -17.19 -16.90 -3.49
CA GLU A 281 -16.17 -17.32 -4.45
C GLU A 281 -15.08 -16.27 -4.61
N THR A 282 -13.82 -16.70 -4.81
CA THR A 282 -12.68 -15.79 -4.96
C THR A 282 -12.83 -14.82 -6.13
N ASP A 283 -13.43 -15.28 -7.25
CA ASP A 283 -13.69 -14.44 -8.42
C ASP A 283 -14.72 -13.33 -8.11
N ALA A 284 -15.71 -13.61 -7.27
CA ALA A 284 -16.67 -12.59 -6.83
C ALA A 284 -15.99 -11.51 -5.97
N LEU A 285 -15.06 -11.89 -5.09
CA LEU A 285 -14.27 -10.94 -4.33
C LEU A 285 -13.36 -10.12 -5.27
N SER A 286 -12.71 -10.76 -6.24
CA SER A 286 -11.85 -10.08 -7.21
C SER A 286 -12.62 -9.01 -7.99
N ALA A 287 -13.81 -9.33 -8.47
CA ALA A 287 -14.67 -8.38 -9.17
C ALA A 287 -15.08 -7.19 -8.28
N ALA A 288 -15.36 -7.44 -7.00
CA ALA A 288 -15.68 -6.37 -6.04
C ALA A 288 -14.46 -5.46 -5.80
N VAL A 289 -13.27 -6.04 -5.60
CA VAL A 289 -12.03 -5.27 -5.41
C VAL A 289 -11.71 -4.42 -6.65
N ASP A 290 -11.83 -4.96 -7.86
CA ASP A 290 -11.61 -4.21 -9.09
C ASP A 290 -12.62 -3.05 -9.25
N ALA A 291 -13.88 -3.25 -8.86
CA ALA A 291 -14.87 -2.17 -8.83
C ALA A 291 -14.52 -1.08 -7.81
N ASN A 292 -14.01 -1.47 -6.64
CA ASN A 292 -13.58 -0.56 -5.58
C ASN A 292 -12.35 0.26 -6.01
N ILE A 293 -11.40 -0.37 -6.68
CA ILE A 293 -10.23 0.30 -7.26
C ILE A 293 -10.68 1.39 -8.27
N ARG A 294 -11.60 1.03 -9.20
CA ARG A 294 -12.14 2.01 -10.17
C ARG A 294 -12.83 3.19 -9.47
N ALA A 295 -13.63 2.89 -8.44
CA ALA A 295 -14.39 3.91 -7.72
C ALA A 295 -13.47 4.86 -6.94
N LEU A 296 -12.47 4.30 -6.23
CA LEU A 296 -11.55 5.08 -5.39
C LEU A 296 -10.59 5.92 -6.23
N PHE A 297 -9.92 5.32 -7.22
CA PHE A 297 -8.87 5.98 -8.01
C PHE A 297 -9.38 6.66 -9.27
N LYS A 298 -10.65 6.47 -9.64
CA LYS A 298 -11.30 7.07 -10.84
C LYS A 298 -10.59 6.69 -12.15
N ILE A 299 -10.24 5.41 -12.30
CA ILE A 299 -9.54 4.83 -13.45
C ILE A 299 -10.41 3.87 -14.26
#